data_2003e197a9a2c8351a445013892bd581
#
_entry.id   2003e197a9a2c8351a445013892bd581
#
_cell.length_a   1.000
_cell.length_b   1.000
_cell.length_c   1.000
_cell.angle_alpha   90.00
_cell.angle_beta   90.00
_cell.angle_gamma   90.00
#
_symmetry.space_group_name_H-M   'P 1'
#
loop_
_entity.id
_entity.type
_entity.pdbx_description
1 polymer ?
#
loop_
_entity_poly.entity_id
_entity_poly.type
_entity_poly.pdbx_seq_one_letter_code
_entity_poly.pdbx_strand_id
1 'polypeptide(L)'
;ITSIDSDKTELGMVTELHQNGACVSPFGFVEGFKVGDRVYASDQGMSIPVGEALLGRVVDPFMNPKDDKGPINCMELISIMRPPIPAMKRGLIDECFSVGVKSIDGLLTCGKGQKLGIFAGSGVGKSTLMGMIVKNTTAPIKVIALIGERGREVPEFIQKNLGGDLTNTVIVVATSDDSSLMRKYGAFCAMS
;
A
#
# COMPACT_ATOMS: atom_id res chain seq x y z
N ILE A 1 -7.99 -0.47 -20.28
CA ILE A 1 -7.78 0.29 -21.53
C ILE A 1 -6.74 -0.47 -22.34
N THR A 2 -7.03 -0.77 -23.58
CA THR A 2 -6.10 -1.46 -24.49
C THR A 2 -5.90 -0.62 -25.73
N SER A 3 -4.66 -0.32 -26.09
CA SER A 3 -4.32 0.38 -27.33
C SER A 3 -4.52 -0.53 -28.54
N ILE A 4 -5.03 0.05 -29.64
CA ILE A 4 -5.24 -0.67 -30.91
C ILE A 4 -3.92 -0.84 -31.68
N ASP A 5 -2.99 0.10 -31.52
CA ASP A 5 -1.73 0.14 -32.27
C ASP A 5 -0.54 -0.43 -31.53
N SER A 6 -0.69 -0.73 -30.24
CA SER A 6 0.35 -1.32 -29.41
C SER A 6 -0.28 -2.37 -28.49
N ASP A 7 0.49 -3.36 -28.07
CA ASP A 7 0.03 -4.37 -27.07
C ASP A 7 -0.10 -3.79 -25.66
N LYS A 8 -0.17 -2.46 -25.54
CA LYS A 8 -0.29 -1.79 -24.24
C LYS A 8 -1.69 -1.97 -23.69
N THR A 9 -1.75 -2.51 -22.49
CA THR A 9 -2.99 -2.63 -21.69
C THR A 9 -2.75 -1.99 -20.32
N GLU A 10 -3.71 -1.18 -19.87
CA GLU A 10 -3.63 -0.49 -18.60
C GLU A 10 -4.94 -0.63 -17.84
N LEU A 11 -4.85 -0.85 -16.53
CA LEU A 11 -6.01 -0.81 -15.66
C LEU A 11 -6.47 0.64 -15.48
N GLY A 12 -7.77 0.84 -15.43
CA GLY A 12 -8.35 2.14 -15.18
C GLY A 12 -9.57 2.04 -14.27
N MET A 13 -9.87 3.13 -13.63
CA MET A 13 -11.05 3.29 -12.80
C MET A 13 -12.03 4.24 -13.46
N VAL A 14 -13.29 3.86 -13.47
CA VAL A 14 -14.37 4.78 -13.84
C VAL A 14 -14.52 5.80 -12.73
N THR A 15 -14.26 7.06 -13.06
CA THR A 15 -14.35 8.18 -12.11
C THR A 15 -15.65 8.95 -12.22
N GLU A 16 -16.23 8.99 -13.43
CA GLU A 16 -17.49 9.68 -13.69
C GLU A 16 -18.30 8.92 -14.72
N LEU A 17 -19.62 8.95 -14.58
CA LEU A 17 -20.57 8.41 -15.54
C LEU A 17 -21.41 9.54 -16.12
N HIS A 18 -21.48 9.62 -17.44
CA HIS A 18 -22.28 10.57 -18.20
C HIS A 18 -23.28 9.83 -19.09
N GLN A 19 -24.31 10.54 -19.57
CA GLN A 19 -25.32 9.96 -20.46
C GLN A 19 -24.72 9.31 -21.74
N ASN A 20 -23.63 9.89 -22.25
CA ASN A 20 -23.02 9.48 -23.51
C ASN A 20 -21.64 8.82 -23.34
N GLY A 21 -21.23 8.48 -22.11
CA GLY A 21 -19.92 7.87 -21.87
C GLY A 21 -19.50 7.86 -20.42
N ALA A 22 -18.26 7.46 -20.18
CA ALA A 22 -17.65 7.45 -18.87
C ALA A 22 -16.24 8.05 -18.91
N CYS A 23 -15.86 8.75 -17.86
CA CYS A 23 -14.48 9.12 -17.63
C CYS A 23 -13.75 7.97 -16.95
N VAL A 24 -12.63 7.55 -17.51
CA VAL A 24 -11.79 6.50 -16.96
C VAL A 24 -10.40 7.07 -16.68
N SER A 25 -9.99 7.02 -15.42
CA SER A 25 -8.63 7.40 -15.00
C SER A 25 -7.75 6.15 -14.93
N PRO A 26 -6.63 6.09 -15.66
CA PRO A 26 -5.72 4.95 -15.59
C PRO A 26 -4.93 4.95 -14.30
N PHE A 27 -4.50 3.77 -13.85
CA PHE A 27 -3.58 3.61 -12.74
C PHE A 27 -2.13 3.94 -13.14
N GLY A 28 -1.75 3.62 -14.36
CA GLY A 28 -0.46 3.99 -14.95
C GLY A 28 -0.51 5.29 -15.76
N PHE A 29 0.39 5.40 -16.71
CA PHE A 29 0.51 6.57 -17.56
C PHE A 29 -0.34 6.44 -18.82
N VAL A 30 -0.94 7.56 -19.25
CA VAL A 30 -1.78 7.63 -20.45
C VAL A 30 -0.99 7.68 -21.76
N GLU A 31 0.33 7.83 -21.68
CA GLU A 31 1.17 7.88 -22.88
C GLU A 31 0.99 6.65 -23.76
N GLY A 32 0.78 6.88 -25.05
CA GLY A 32 0.57 5.82 -26.03
C GLY A 32 -0.89 5.41 -26.24
N PHE A 33 -1.84 5.96 -25.47
CA PHE A 33 -3.27 5.80 -25.73
C PHE A 33 -3.81 6.97 -26.58
N LYS A 34 -4.79 6.68 -27.42
CA LYS A 34 -5.41 7.65 -28.33
C LYS A 34 -6.92 7.46 -28.46
N VAL A 35 -7.57 8.44 -29.07
CA VAL A 35 -8.99 8.34 -29.37
C VAL A 35 -9.23 7.15 -30.30
N GLY A 36 -10.17 6.29 -29.94
CA GLY A 36 -10.49 5.04 -30.65
C GLY A 36 -9.95 3.78 -29.95
N ASP A 37 -9.05 3.91 -28.98
CA ASP A 37 -8.59 2.76 -28.19
C ASP A 37 -9.74 2.14 -27.40
N ARG A 38 -9.65 0.83 -27.17
CA ARG A 38 -10.75 0.06 -26.57
C ARG A 38 -10.69 0.07 -25.06
N VAL A 39 -11.85 0.16 -24.43
CA VAL A 39 -12.03 0.03 -22.99
C VAL A 39 -12.96 -1.14 -22.71
N TYR A 40 -12.54 -2.04 -21.86
CA TYR A 40 -13.32 -3.20 -21.44
C TYR A 40 -13.67 -3.06 -19.98
N ALA A 41 -14.93 -3.32 -19.62
CA ALA A 41 -15.32 -3.44 -18.23
C ALA A 41 -14.70 -4.70 -17.64
N SER A 42 -14.23 -4.61 -16.40
CA SER A 42 -13.81 -5.78 -15.63
C SER A 42 -14.93 -6.16 -14.67
N ASP A 43 -15.37 -7.42 -14.72
CA ASP A 43 -16.35 -7.97 -13.80
C ASP A 43 -15.74 -8.25 -12.41
N GLN A 44 -14.42 -8.32 -12.34
CA GLN A 44 -13.70 -8.45 -11.08
C GLN A 44 -13.53 -7.05 -10.50
N GLY A 45 -14.16 -6.80 -9.35
CA GLY A 45 -13.90 -5.60 -8.58
C GLY A 45 -12.41 -5.46 -8.26
N MET A 46 -12.03 -4.36 -7.65
CA MET A 46 -10.64 -4.09 -7.31
C MET A 46 -10.18 -5.07 -6.22
N SER A 47 -9.46 -6.11 -6.62
CA SER A 47 -8.95 -7.17 -5.76
C SER A 47 -7.44 -7.29 -5.87
N ILE A 48 -6.79 -7.66 -4.77
CA ILE A 48 -5.34 -7.89 -4.71
C ILE A 48 -5.05 -9.31 -4.24
N PRO A 49 -3.96 -9.93 -4.73
CA PRO A 49 -3.50 -11.19 -4.20
C PRO A 49 -2.90 -11.02 -2.80
N VAL A 50 -3.22 -11.94 -1.90
CA VAL A 50 -2.72 -11.95 -0.52
C VAL A 50 -2.20 -13.34 -0.14
N GLY A 51 -1.31 -13.39 0.82
CA GLY A 51 -0.75 -14.63 1.35
C GLY A 51 0.67 -14.46 1.91
N GLU A 52 1.16 -15.52 2.52
CA GLU A 52 2.50 -15.55 3.14
C GLU A 52 3.65 -15.29 2.13
N ALA A 53 3.42 -15.54 0.84
CA ALA A 53 4.39 -15.26 -0.22
C ALA A 53 4.74 -13.76 -0.35
N LEU A 54 3.96 -12.87 0.24
CA LEU A 54 4.25 -11.44 0.33
C LEU A 54 5.27 -11.09 1.41
N LEU A 55 5.51 -11.95 2.38
CA LEU A 55 6.47 -11.69 3.45
C LEU A 55 7.89 -11.57 2.87
N GLY A 56 8.61 -10.56 3.30
CA GLY A 56 9.95 -10.27 2.81
C GLY A 56 9.99 -9.54 1.46
N ARG A 57 8.83 -9.11 0.93
CA ARG A 57 8.71 -8.52 -0.40
C ARG A 57 8.45 -7.01 -0.36
N VAL A 58 8.93 -6.36 -1.41
CA VAL A 58 8.58 -4.97 -1.74
C VAL A 58 7.70 -4.99 -2.98
N VAL A 59 6.51 -4.43 -2.88
CA VAL A 59 5.46 -4.55 -3.91
C VAL A 59 4.84 -3.18 -4.22
N ASP A 60 4.21 -3.10 -5.39
CA ASP A 60 3.31 -1.99 -5.70
C ASP A 60 1.91 -2.19 -5.06
N PRO A 61 0.97 -1.24 -5.19
CA PRO A 61 -0.40 -1.38 -4.67
C PRO A 61 -1.17 -2.60 -5.19
N PHE A 62 -0.83 -3.14 -6.35
CA PHE A 62 -1.43 -4.35 -6.91
C PHE A 62 -0.67 -5.64 -6.58
N MET A 63 0.29 -5.56 -5.64
CA MET A 63 1.14 -6.67 -5.22
C MET A 63 2.11 -7.16 -6.31
N ASN A 64 2.38 -6.35 -7.34
CA ASN A 64 3.46 -6.65 -8.28
C ASN A 64 4.82 -6.39 -7.62
N PRO A 65 5.80 -7.28 -7.82
CA PRO A 65 7.12 -7.15 -7.20
C PRO A 65 7.87 -5.90 -7.69
N LYS A 66 8.53 -5.22 -6.77
CA LYS A 66 9.43 -4.07 -6.98
C LYS A 66 10.85 -4.35 -6.48
N ASP A 67 11.14 -5.59 -6.09
CA ASP A 67 12.36 -6.01 -5.39
C ASP A 67 13.26 -6.94 -6.22
N ASP A 68 12.98 -7.09 -7.51
CA ASP A 68 13.71 -7.96 -8.46
C ASP A 68 13.83 -9.44 -8.03
N LYS A 69 13.03 -9.88 -7.05
CA LYS A 69 13.03 -11.26 -6.53
C LYS A 69 12.11 -12.21 -7.31
N GLY A 70 11.62 -11.79 -8.48
CA GLY A 70 10.73 -12.59 -9.31
C GLY A 70 9.25 -12.54 -8.87
N PRO A 71 8.38 -13.30 -9.56
CA PRO A 71 6.94 -13.25 -9.37
C PRO A 71 6.51 -13.74 -7.97
N ILE A 72 5.38 -13.25 -7.51
CA ILE A 72 4.78 -13.62 -6.23
C ILE A 72 3.55 -14.48 -6.52
N ASN A 73 3.54 -15.71 -6.02
CA ASN A 73 2.45 -16.65 -6.22
C ASN A 73 1.53 -16.65 -5.00
N CYS A 74 0.49 -15.82 -5.02
CA CYS A 74 -0.59 -15.84 -4.05
C CYS A 74 -1.86 -16.38 -4.73
N MET A 75 -2.53 -17.32 -4.08
CA MET A 75 -3.76 -17.94 -4.62
C MET A 75 -5.03 -17.25 -4.13
N GLU A 76 -4.97 -16.53 -3.03
CA GLU A 76 -6.12 -15.85 -2.45
C GLU A 76 -6.21 -14.42 -2.98
N LEU A 77 -7.42 -14.03 -3.40
CA LEU A 77 -7.75 -12.68 -3.84
C LEU A 77 -8.73 -12.05 -2.85
N ILE A 78 -8.41 -10.86 -2.38
CA ILE A 78 -9.32 -10.10 -1.52
C ILE A 78 -9.67 -8.76 -2.15
N SER A 79 -10.94 -8.37 -1.99
CA SER A 79 -11.38 -7.05 -2.43
C SER A 79 -10.84 -5.98 -1.49
N ILE A 80 -10.25 -4.92 -2.05
CA ILE A 80 -9.79 -3.75 -1.29
C ILE A 80 -10.95 -2.81 -0.89
N MET A 81 -12.11 -2.94 -1.55
CA MET A 81 -13.30 -2.15 -1.29
C MET A 81 -14.27 -2.96 -0.41
N ARG A 82 -13.84 -3.24 0.82
CA ARG A 82 -14.67 -3.94 1.80
C ARG A 82 -15.45 -2.96 2.68
N PRO A 83 -16.70 -3.30 3.05
CA PRO A 83 -17.42 -2.49 4.03
C PRO A 83 -16.70 -2.53 5.38
N PRO A 84 -16.74 -1.44 6.15
CA PRO A 84 -16.13 -1.41 7.47
C PRO A 84 -16.84 -2.40 8.42
N ILE A 85 -16.09 -2.92 9.39
CA ILE A 85 -16.67 -3.76 10.44
C ILE A 85 -17.75 -2.94 11.17
N PRO A 86 -18.99 -3.47 11.30
CA PRO A 86 -20.05 -2.80 12.03
C PRO A 86 -19.62 -2.39 13.43
N ALA A 87 -20.05 -1.23 13.89
CA ALA A 87 -19.60 -0.64 15.16
C ALA A 87 -19.74 -1.61 16.34
N MET A 88 -20.87 -2.32 16.43
CA MET A 88 -21.16 -3.27 17.53
C MET A 88 -20.35 -4.57 17.48
N LYS A 89 -19.65 -4.83 16.36
CA LYS A 89 -18.76 -6.00 16.20
C LYS A 89 -17.29 -5.67 16.41
N ARG A 90 -16.97 -4.39 16.70
CA ARG A 90 -15.58 -3.96 17.00
C ARG A 90 -15.24 -4.34 18.42
N GLY A 91 -14.07 -4.97 18.61
CA GLY A 91 -13.52 -5.23 19.94
C GLY A 91 -13.15 -3.94 20.68
N LEU A 92 -13.11 -4.00 21.98
CA LEU A 92 -12.56 -2.94 22.83
C LEU A 92 -11.03 -2.90 22.69
N ILE A 93 -10.45 -1.73 22.90
CA ILE A 93 -9.00 -1.56 23.00
C ILE A 93 -8.65 -1.65 24.49
N ASP A 94 -8.36 -2.83 24.99
CA ASP A 94 -8.13 -3.15 26.40
C ASP A 94 -6.76 -3.80 26.66
N GLU A 95 -6.02 -4.16 25.61
CA GLU A 95 -4.69 -4.72 25.72
C GLU A 95 -3.62 -3.72 25.28
N CYS A 96 -2.54 -3.60 26.06
CA CYS A 96 -1.37 -2.81 25.69
C CYS A 96 -0.63 -3.44 24.51
N PHE A 97 -0.14 -2.58 23.63
CA PHE A 97 0.70 -2.94 22.48
C PHE A 97 2.04 -2.21 22.57
N SER A 98 3.12 -2.95 22.76
CA SER A 98 4.46 -2.35 22.78
C SER A 98 4.94 -2.08 21.36
N VAL A 99 5.29 -0.82 21.11
CA VAL A 99 5.93 -0.38 19.88
C VAL A 99 7.46 -0.47 19.96
N GLY A 100 8.01 -0.83 21.11
CA GLY A 100 9.44 -1.01 21.34
C GLY A 100 10.25 0.29 21.43
N VAL A 101 9.58 1.43 21.56
CA VAL A 101 10.21 2.74 21.77
C VAL A 101 9.91 3.21 23.19
N LYS A 102 10.94 3.28 24.04
CA LYS A 102 10.81 3.55 25.49
C LYS A 102 9.97 4.78 25.84
N SER A 103 10.13 5.86 25.09
CA SER A 103 9.38 7.10 25.33
C SER A 103 7.89 6.96 24.98
N ILE A 104 7.55 6.11 24.02
CA ILE A 104 6.16 5.82 23.65
C ILE A 104 5.60 4.82 24.66
N ASP A 105 6.24 3.67 24.81
CA ASP A 105 5.74 2.60 25.69
C ASP A 105 5.61 3.04 27.15
N GLY A 106 6.49 3.94 27.63
CA GLY A 106 6.48 4.41 29.00
C GLY A 106 5.57 5.62 29.29
N LEU A 107 5.30 6.46 28.29
CA LEU A 107 4.59 7.73 28.50
C LEU A 107 3.32 7.89 27.66
N LEU A 108 3.20 7.15 26.56
CA LEU A 108 2.13 7.29 25.57
C LEU A 108 1.50 5.93 25.25
N THR A 109 1.28 5.11 26.22
CA THR A 109 0.80 3.73 26.09
C THR A 109 -0.13 3.51 24.90
N CYS A 110 0.25 2.58 24.02
CA CYS A 110 -0.52 2.22 22.85
C CYS A 110 -1.35 0.96 23.12
N GLY A 111 -2.55 0.89 22.58
CA GLY A 111 -3.40 -0.29 22.66
C GLY A 111 -3.44 -1.08 21.35
N LYS A 112 -3.68 -2.39 21.44
CA LYS A 112 -3.93 -3.22 20.26
C LYS A 112 -5.16 -2.71 19.51
N GLY A 113 -5.02 -2.44 18.20
CA GLY A 113 -6.08 -1.87 17.37
C GLY A 113 -6.18 -0.33 17.41
N GLN A 114 -5.36 0.33 18.21
CA GLN A 114 -5.32 1.79 18.25
C GLN A 114 -4.69 2.36 16.99
N LYS A 115 -5.24 3.48 16.52
CA LYS A 115 -4.66 4.27 15.42
C LYS A 115 -3.83 5.40 16.01
N LEU A 116 -2.56 5.46 15.63
CA LEU A 116 -1.63 6.50 16.05
C LEU A 116 -1.23 7.36 14.86
N GLY A 117 -1.19 8.67 15.09
CA GLY A 117 -0.67 9.64 14.12
C GLY A 117 0.69 10.17 14.55
N ILE A 118 1.67 10.12 13.64
CA ILE A 118 2.98 10.77 13.81
C ILE A 118 3.02 11.94 12.84
N PHE A 119 2.83 13.16 13.36
CA PHE A 119 2.84 14.38 12.57
C PHE A 119 4.15 15.11 12.81
N ALA A 120 4.90 15.37 11.73
CA ALA A 120 6.20 15.97 11.82
C ALA A 120 6.54 16.74 10.53
N GLY A 121 7.29 17.82 10.64
CA GLY A 121 7.88 18.49 9.50
C GLY A 121 8.93 17.64 8.79
N SER A 122 9.46 18.15 7.69
CA SER A 122 10.54 17.47 6.97
C SER A 122 11.82 17.42 7.81
N GLY A 123 12.52 16.30 7.77
CA GLY A 123 13.85 16.14 8.38
C GLY A 123 13.91 16.00 9.91
N VAL A 124 12.77 15.94 10.61
CA VAL A 124 12.73 15.85 12.10
C VAL A 124 12.80 14.44 12.66
N GLY A 125 12.94 13.41 11.81
CA GLY A 125 13.13 12.02 12.26
C GLY A 125 11.90 11.13 12.22
N LYS A 126 10.82 11.50 11.49
CA LYS A 126 9.62 10.66 11.31
C LYS A 126 9.97 9.25 10.82
N SER A 127 10.74 9.14 9.74
CA SER A 127 11.14 7.85 9.16
C SER A 127 12.07 7.06 10.08
N THR A 128 12.92 7.75 10.86
CA THR A 128 13.76 7.11 11.87
C THR A 128 12.91 6.50 12.98
N LEU A 129 11.91 7.24 13.48
CA LEU A 129 10.97 6.74 14.50
C LEU A 129 10.17 5.54 13.98
N MET A 130 9.67 5.62 12.73
CA MET A 130 9.00 4.47 12.08
C MET A 130 9.91 3.25 12.02
N GLY A 131 11.17 3.42 11.62
CA GLY A 131 12.15 2.34 11.59
C GLY A 131 12.40 1.72 12.96
N MET A 132 12.48 2.54 14.01
CA MET A 132 12.61 2.07 15.40
C MET A 132 11.40 1.23 15.82
N ILE A 133 10.18 1.69 15.51
CA ILE A 133 8.94 0.95 15.80
C ILE A 133 8.94 -0.39 15.06
N VAL A 134 9.22 -0.39 13.75
CA VAL A 134 9.22 -1.62 12.94
C VAL A 134 10.24 -2.65 13.46
N LYS A 135 11.42 -2.20 13.87
CA LYS A 135 12.45 -3.10 14.43
C LYS A 135 12.10 -3.69 15.79
N ASN A 136 11.46 -2.90 16.65
CA ASN A 136 11.36 -3.23 18.07
C ASN A 136 9.94 -3.67 18.49
N THR A 137 8.93 -3.48 17.63
CA THR A 137 7.57 -3.91 17.95
C THR A 137 7.45 -5.43 18.08
N THR A 138 6.54 -5.86 18.95
CA THR A 138 6.19 -7.28 19.14
C THR A 138 5.26 -7.84 18.07
N ALA A 139 4.83 -7.03 17.09
CA ALA A 139 3.97 -7.49 16.01
C ALA A 139 4.64 -8.62 15.19
N PRO A 140 3.98 -9.77 15.01
CA PRO A 140 4.55 -10.89 14.26
C PRO A 140 4.69 -10.58 12.77
N ILE A 141 3.79 -9.80 12.21
CA ILE A 141 3.79 -9.36 10.81
C ILE A 141 3.69 -7.84 10.78
N LYS A 142 4.42 -7.24 9.87
CA LYS A 142 4.47 -5.80 9.68
C LYS A 142 4.16 -5.46 8.23
N VAL A 143 3.22 -4.56 8.01
CA VAL A 143 2.93 -4.02 6.68
C VAL A 143 3.26 -2.54 6.69
N ILE A 144 4.14 -2.13 5.79
CA ILE A 144 4.60 -0.75 5.68
C ILE A 144 4.14 -0.19 4.34
N ALA A 145 3.42 0.92 4.37
CA ALA A 145 3.01 1.63 3.16
C ALA A 145 3.87 2.90 3.00
N LEU A 146 4.74 2.91 2.00
CA LEU A 146 5.53 4.08 1.60
C LEU A 146 4.80 4.77 0.44
N ILE A 147 3.96 5.76 0.79
CA ILE A 147 3.08 6.41 -0.16
C ILE A 147 3.42 7.89 -0.29
N GLY A 148 3.72 8.29 -1.52
CA GLY A 148 4.10 9.66 -1.85
C GLY A 148 5.54 10.03 -1.43
N GLU A 149 6.31 9.07 -0.93
CA GLU A 149 7.73 9.25 -0.67
C GLU A 149 8.50 9.33 -2.01
N ARG A 150 9.66 9.96 -2.02
CA ARG A 150 10.49 10.02 -3.23
C ARG A 150 11.09 8.65 -3.52
N GLY A 151 11.19 8.26 -4.78
CA GLY A 151 11.71 6.95 -5.18
C GLY A 151 13.05 6.59 -4.53
N ARG A 152 13.97 7.57 -4.37
CA ARG A 152 15.26 7.37 -3.69
C ARG A 152 15.16 7.09 -2.18
N GLU A 153 14.09 7.53 -1.52
CA GLU A 153 13.90 7.37 -0.08
C GLU A 153 13.47 5.94 0.29
N VAL A 154 12.90 5.19 -0.66
CA VAL A 154 12.47 3.79 -0.45
C VAL A 154 13.64 2.86 -0.13
N PRO A 155 14.66 2.72 -1.00
CA PRO A 155 15.82 1.88 -0.68
C PRO A 155 16.59 2.40 0.54
N GLU A 156 16.66 3.72 0.73
CA GLU A 156 17.29 4.32 1.90
C GLU A 156 16.56 3.92 3.20
N PHE A 157 15.23 3.94 3.21
CA PHE A 157 14.43 3.50 4.35
C PHE A 157 14.69 2.02 4.66
N ILE A 158 14.69 1.16 3.65
CA ILE A 158 14.93 -0.28 3.83
C ILE A 158 16.33 -0.53 4.42
N GLN A 159 17.36 0.09 3.89
CA GLN A 159 18.73 -0.14 4.31
C GLN A 159 19.05 0.51 5.67
N LYS A 160 18.76 1.80 5.83
CA LYS A 160 19.13 2.54 7.04
C LYS A 160 18.16 2.27 8.20
N ASN A 161 16.86 2.30 7.93
CA ASN A 161 15.85 2.25 8.98
C ASN A 161 15.46 0.81 9.34
N LEU A 162 15.47 -0.14 8.38
CA LEU A 162 15.15 -1.54 8.64
C LEU A 162 16.39 -2.44 8.72
N GLY A 163 17.57 -1.96 8.25
CA GLY A 163 18.79 -2.76 8.21
C GLY A 163 18.77 -3.86 7.14
N GLY A 164 17.90 -3.77 6.15
CA GLY A 164 17.75 -4.74 5.08
C GLY A 164 16.96 -6.01 5.45
N ASP A 165 16.60 -6.19 6.71
CA ASP A 165 15.82 -7.36 7.15
C ASP A 165 14.31 -7.09 6.96
N LEU A 166 13.69 -7.87 6.07
CA LEU A 166 12.28 -7.82 5.75
C LEU A 166 11.55 -9.14 6.07
N THR A 167 12.16 -10.05 6.81
CA THR A 167 11.67 -11.44 7.00
C THR A 167 10.16 -11.51 7.30
N ASN A 168 9.65 -10.67 8.19
CA ASN A 168 8.23 -10.63 8.56
C ASN A 168 7.56 -9.31 8.15
N THR A 169 8.04 -8.71 7.07
CA THR A 169 7.61 -7.37 6.67
C THR A 169 7.22 -7.35 5.20
N VAL A 170 6.09 -6.73 4.90
CA VAL A 170 5.66 -6.41 3.54
C VAL A 170 5.77 -4.90 3.37
N ILE A 171 6.37 -4.44 2.27
CA ILE A 171 6.45 -3.02 1.96
C ILE A 171 5.65 -2.75 0.68
N VAL A 172 4.59 -1.96 0.82
CA VAL A 172 3.79 -1.47 -0.32
C VAL A 172 4.29 -0.09 -0.70
N VAL A 173 4.70 0.08 -1.94
CA VAL A 173 5.34 1.30 -2.44
C VAL A 173 4.48 1.95 -3.52
N ALA A 174 4.13 3.22 -3.29
CA ALA A 174 3.59 4.12 -4.30
C ALA A 174 4.27 5.49 -4.15
N THR A 175 5.27 5.76 -4.96
CA THR A 175 6.13 6.94 -4.84
C THR A 175 5.46 8.23 -5.33
N SER A 176 6.12 9.37 -5.15
CA SER A 176 5.68 10.66 -5.70
C SER A 176 5.56 10.65 -7.23
N ASP A 177 6.27 9.74 -7.89
CA ASP A 177 6.30 9.63 -9.35
C ASP A 177 5.16 8.77 -9.90
N ASP A 178 4.49 8.00 -9.03
CA ASP A 178 3.31 7.21 -9.38
C ASP A 178 2.06 8.09 -9.49
N SER A 179 1.05 7.61 -10.23
CA SER A 179 -0.21 8.33 -10.40
C SER A 179 -0.93 8.60 -9.08
N SER A 180 -1.80 9.60 -9.07
CA SER A 180 -2.61 9.92 -7.88
C SER A 180 -3.51 8.77 -7.46
N LEU A 181 -4.00 7.96 -8.42
CA LEU A 181 -4.78 6.76 -8.15
C LEU A 181 -3.94 5.68 -7.48
N MET A 182 -2.73 5.39 -7.97
CA MET A 182 -1.82 4.44 -7.35
C MET A 182 -1.54 4.83 -5.90
N ARG A 183 -1.24 6.10 -5.64
CA ARG A 183 -1.00 6.59 -4.27
C ARG A 183 -2.24 6.49 -3.38
N LYS A 184 -3.41 6.86 -3.88
CA LYS A 184 -4.67 6.73 -3.15
C LYS A 184 -4.96 5.28 -2.77
N TYR A 185 -4.90 4.38 -3.74
CA TYR A 185 -5.25 2.98 -3.53
C TYR A 185 -4.16 2.18 -2.84
N GLY A 186 -2.91 2.64 -2.87
CA GLY A 186 -1.82 2.05 -2.10
C GLY A 186 -2.11 1.94 -0.60
N ALA A 187 -2.76 2.95 -0.03
CA ALA A 187 -3.19 2.91 1.38
C ALA A 187 -4.26 1.84 1.62
N PHE A 188 -5.25 1.72 0.73
CA PHE A 188 -6.30 0.69 0.84
C PHE A 188 -5.71 -0.72 0.68
N CYS A 189 -4.82 -0.91 -0.29
CA CYS A 189 -4.17 -2.19 -0.53
C CYS A 189 -3.32 -2.64 0.66
N ALA A 190 -2.55 -1.71 1.25
CA ALA A 190 -1.73 -2.03 2.42
C ALA A 190 -2.55 -2.36 3.68
N MET A 191 -3.79 -1.86 3.77
CA MET A 191 -4.71 -2.11 4.89
C MET A 191 -5.60 -3.35 4.69
N SER A 192 -5.58 -3.92 3.51
CA SER A 192 -6.38 -5.10 3.17
C SER A 192 -5.72 -6.40 3.53
#